data_64902273669e5288c8a8fee59896fa42
#
_entry.id   64902273669e5288c8a8fee59896fa42
#
_cell.length_a   1.000
_cell.length_b   1.000
_cell.length_c   1.000
_cell.angle_alpha   90.00
_cell.angle_beta   90.00
_cell.angle_gamma   90.00
#
_symmetry.space_group_name_H-M   'P 1'
#
loop_
_entity.id
_entity.type
_entity.pdbx_description
1 polymer ?
#
loop_
_entity_poly.entity_id
_entity_poly.type
_entity_poly.pdbx_seq_one_letter_code
_entity_poly.pdbx_strand_id
1 'polypeptide(L)'
;MLILASTSRYRRELLQRLGLPFEVIAPLVDESGAPPESALERAQRLALAKARAVSVQRPDATVIGSDQVAHCKGRTLDKPGNAQRCREQLRWLSASSAVFHSAVALLPARGAQPI
;
A
#
# COMPACT_ATOMS: atom_id res chain seq x y z
N MET A 1 -4.04 19.89 5.30
CA MET A 1 -3.43 18.80 6.07
C MET A 1 -3.12 17.64 5.15
N LEU A 2 -1.95 17.06 5.27
CA LEU A 2 -1.54 15.87 4.52
C LEU A 2 -1.54 14.67 5.47
N ILE A 3 -2.14 13.56 5.04
CA ILE A 3 -2.21 12.33 5.84
C ILE A 3 -1.67 11.16 5.03
N LEU A 4 -0.78 10.38 5.63
CA LEU A 4 -0.34 9.10 5.09
C LEU A 4 -1.19 7.99 5.70
N ALA A 5 -1.99 7.32 4.87
CA ALA A 5 -2.82 6.18 5.28
C ALA A 5 -1.98 4.91 5.19
N SER A 6 -1.21 4.61 6.23
CA SER A 6 -0.29 3.49 6.21
C SER A 6 0.12 3.08 7.62
N THR A 7 0.42 1.79 7.78
CA THR A 7 1.10 1.25 8.96
C THR A 7 2.58 1.00 8.69
N SER A 8 3.04 1.29 7.48
CA SER A 8 4.43 1.03 7.07
C SER A 8 5.38 2.09 7.61
N ARG A 9 6.28 1.68 8.47
CA ARG A 9 7.36 2.53 8.97
C ARG A 9 8.27 3.03 7.86
N TYR A 10 8.54 2.18 6.88
CA TYR A 10 9.39 2.51 5.74
C TYR A 10 8.79 3.62 4.87
N ARG A 11 7.49 3.54 4.57
CA ARG A 11 6.80 4.58 3.81
C ARG A 11 6.75 5.91 4.56
N ARG A 12 6.54 5.84 5.87
CA ARG A 12 6.60 7.02 6.74
C ARG A 12 7.95 7.70 6.66
N GLU A 13 9.03 6.94 6.75
CA GLU A 13 10.40 7.46 6.66
C GLU A 13 10.68 8.07 5.28
N LEU A 14 10.20 7.44 4.20
CA LEU A 14 10.33 7.99 2.86
C LEU A 14 9.62 9.34 2.72
N LEU A 15 8.40 9.44 3.24
CA LEU A 15 7.62 10.69 3.15
C LEU A 15 8.27 11.81 3.98
N GLN A 16 8.87 11.46 5.12
CA GLN A 16 9.59 12.44 5.95
C GLN A 16 10.73 13.14 5.20
N ARG A 17 11.32 12.47 4.22
CA ARG A 17 12.40 13.05 3.40
C ARG A 17 11.95 14.23 2.54
N LEU A 18 10.65 14.37 2.30
CA LEU A 18 10.12 15.51 1.55
C LEU A 18 10.08 16.79 2.38
N GLY A 19 10.25 16.69 3.70
CA GLY A 19 10.25 17.88 4.58
C GLY A 19 8.89 18.51 4.80
N LEU A 20 7.80 17.86 4.37
CA LEU A 20 6.44 18.35 4.55
C LEU A 20 5.84 17.81 5.84
N PRO A 21 5.07 18.61 6.59
CA PRO A 21 4.37 18.11 7.76
C PRO A 21 3.21 17.18 7.32
N PHE A 22 3.05 16.06 7.99
CA PHE A 22 1.96 15.13 7.73
C PHE A 22 1.60 14.32 8.98
N GLU A 23 0.38 13.81 9.02
CA GLU A 23 -0.06 12.84 10.02
C GLU A 23 -0.02 11.43 9.43
N VAL A 24 0.05 10.43 10.29
CA VAL A 24 -0.03 9.01 9.90
C VAL A 24 -1.26 8.42 10.56
N ILE A 25 -2.14 7.83 9.76
CA ILE A 25 -3.33 7.16 10.26
C ILE A 25 -3.36 5.75 9.65
N ALA A 26 -3.54 4.74 10.51
CA ALA A 26 -3.67 3.36 10.05
C ALA A 26 -4.99 3.17 9.32
N PRO A 27 -4.98 2.73 8.05
CA PRO A 27 -6.20 2.45 7.31
C PRO A 27 -6.79 1.11 7.76
N LEU A 28 -8.08 1.07 8.03
CA LEU A 28 -8.79 -0.16 8.34
C LEU A 28 -9.40 -0.69 7.05
N VAL A 29 -8.69 -1.62 6.41
CA VAL A 29 -9.08 -2.23 5.15
C VAL A 29 -9.01 -3.74 5.28
N ASP A 30 -10.11 -4.42 4.94
CA ASP A 30 -10.10 -5.88 4.85
C ASP A 30 -9.50 -6.28 3.51
N GLU A 31 -8.34 -6.90 3.57
CA GLU A 31 -7.62 -7.36 2.37
C GLU A 31 -7.95 -8.82 2.01
N SER A 32 -8.79 -9.48 2.80
CA SER A 32 -9.22 -10.86 2.54
C SER A 32 -10.32 -10.91 1.48
N GLY A 33 -10.54 -12.08 0.90
CA GLY A 33 -11.64 -12.29 -0.03
C GLY A 33 -11.53 -11.52 -1.34
N ALA A 34 -10.33 -11.16 -1.75
CA ALA A 34 -10.10 -10.42 -2.99
C ALA A 34 -10.58 -11.21 -4.21
N PRO A 35 -11.21 -10.54 -5.20
CA PRO A 35 -11.55 -11.19 -6.46
C PRO A 35 -10.28 -11.61 -7.22
N PRO A 36 -10.38 -12.52 -8.19
CA PRO A 36 -9.24 -12.82 -9.05
C PRO A 36 -8.77 -11.54 -9.75
N GLU A 37 -7.50 -11.20 -9.55
CA GLU A 37 -6.92 -9.98 -10.11
C GLU A 37 -5.41 -10.14 -10.26
N SER A 38 -4.81 -9.36 -11.15
CA SER A 38 -3.36 -9.33 -11.27
C SER A 38 -2.72 -8.64 -10.06
N ALA A 39 -1.41 -8.83 -9.88
CA ALA A 39 -0.68 -8.15 -8.81
C ALA A 39 -0.75 -6.63 -8.96
N LEU A 40 -0.68 -6.12 -10.18
CA LEU A 40 -0.82 -4.69 -10.46
C LEU A 40 -2.20 -4.16 -10.07
N GLU A 41 -3.26 -4.85 -10.50
CA GLU A 41 -4.62 -4.46 -10.17
C GLU A 41 -4.86 -4.48 -8.65
N ARG A 42 -4.32 -5.49 -7.97
CA ARG A 42 -4.42 -5.58 -6.51
C ARG A 42 -3.72 -4.42 -5.82
N ALA A 43 -2.51 -4.07 -6.25
CA ALA A 43 -1.76 -2.95 -5.68
C ALA A 43 -2.54 -1.64 -5.84
N GLN A 44 -3.09 -1.38 -7.02
CA GLN A 44 -3.89 -0.19 -7.30
C GLN A 44 -5.17 -0.15 -6.47
N ARG A 45 -5.88 -1.26 -6.39
CA ARG A 45 -7.12 -1.36 -5.63
C ARG A 45 -6.89 -1.13 -4.13
N LEU A 46 -5.87 -1.76 -3.55
CA LEU A 46 -5.56 -1.62 -2.13
C LEU A 46 -5.03 -0.23 -1.79
N ALA A 47 -4.20 0.37 -2.65
CA ALA A 47 -3.74 1.74 -2.43
C ALA A 47 -4.91 2.71 -2.34
N LEU A 48 -5.87 2.60 -3.27
CA LEU A 48 -7.06 3.44 -3.28
C LEU A 48 -7.98 3.16 -2.10
N ALA A 49 -8.18 1.89 -1.75
CA ALA A 49 -9.01 1.50 -0.60
C ALA A 49 -8.44 2.06 0.71
N LYS A 50 -7.14 2.02 0.88
CA LYS A 50 -6.47 2.57 2.06
C LYS A 50 -6.62 4.09 2.14
N ALA A 51 -6.45 4.78 1.02
CA ALA A 51 -6.67 6.22 0.97
C ALA A 51 -8.12 6.60 1.29
N ARG A 52 -9.08 5.89 0.72
CA ARG A 52 -10.52 6.13 0.95
C ARG A 52 -10.92 5.88 2.40
N ALA A 53 -10.39 4.84 3.03
CA ALA A 53 -10.73 4.50 4.42
C ALA A 53 -10.39 5.65 5.37
N VAL A 54 -9.31 6.36 5.12
CA VAL A 54 -8.91 7.52 5.91
C VAL A 54 -9.60 8.81 5.44
N SER A 55 -9.76 8.98 4.14
CA SER A 55 -10.40 10.18 3.57
C SER A 55 -11.84 10.36 4.05
N VAL A 56 -12.57 9.28 4.26
CA VAL A 56 -13.93 9.33 4.80
C VAL A 56 -13.95 9.92 6.21
N GLN A 57 -12.95 9.63 7.01
CA GLN A 57 -12.83 10.14 8.38
C GLN A 57 -12.28 11.56 8.44
N ARG A 58 -11.46 11.94 7.47
CA ARG A 58 -10.77 13.22 7.42
C ARG A 58 -10.99 13.91 6.07
N PRO A 59 -12.23 14.39 5.80
CA PRO A 59 -12.54 15.00 4.50
C PRO A 59 -11.82 16.33 4.24
N ASP A 60 -11.28 16.95 5.29
CA ASP A 60 -10.50 18.19 5.22
C ASP A 60 -9.05 17.97 4.78
N ALA A 61 -8.63 16.72 4.68
CA ALA A 61 -7.22 16.38 4.43
C ALA A 61 -7.01 15.79 3.04
N THR A 62 -5.80 16.01 2.51
CA THR A 62 -5.30 15.26 1.36
C THR A 62 -4.68 13.97 1.87
N VAL A 63 -5.11 12.84 1.34
CA VAL A 63 -4.72 11.52 1.84
C VAL A 63 -3.92 10.77 0.79
N ILE A 64 -2.78 10.22 1.21
CA ILE A 64 -1.95 9.34 0.40
C ILE A 64 -2.15 7.91 0.88
N GLY A 65 -2.61 7.04 -0.02
CA GLY A 65 -2.65 5.60 0.20
C GLY A 65 -1.60 4.94 -0.68
N SER A 66 -1.06 3.83 -0.23
CA SER A 66 -0.02 3.11 -0.96
C SER A 66 -0.09 1.63 -0.66
N ASP A 67 0.22 0.83 -1.66
CA ASP A 67 0.35 -0.61 -1.50
C ASP A 67 1.44 -1.16 -2.42
N GLN A 68 2.02 -2.28 -2.02
CA GLN A 68 3.02 -2.99 -2.82
C GLN A 68 2.64 -4.46 -2.88
N VAL A 69 2.59 -4.99 -4.09
CA VAL A 69 2.30 -6.40 -4.33
C VAL A 69 3.41 -7.00 -5.19
N ALA A 70 3.96 -8.11 -4.74
CA ALA A 70 5.00 -8.83 -5.46
C ALA A 70 4.43 -10.10 -6.08
N HIS A 71 4.93 -10.48 -7.25
CA HIS A 71 4.64 -11.80 -7.83
C HIS A 71 5.89 -12.40 -8.46
N CYS A 72 5.89 -13.72 -8.51
CA CYS A 72 6.97 -14.51 -9.10
C CYS A 72 6.37 -15.78 -9.70
N LYS A 73 6.79 -16.16 -10.89
CA LYS A 73 6.29 -17.37 -11.58
C LYS A 73 4.75 -17.39 -11.68
N GLY A 74 4.13 -16.24 -11.92
CA GLY A 74 2.67 -16.11 -12.04
C GLY A 74 1.91 -16.17 -10.72
N ARG A 75 2.61 -16.15 -9.59
CA ARG A 75 2.02 -16.26 -8.26
C ARG A 75 2.24 -14.99 -7.46
N THR A 76 1.16 -14.45 -6.87
CA THR A 76 1.24 -13.33 -5.95
C THR A 76 1.87 -13.78 -4.63
N LEU A 77 2.81 -12.98 -4.12
CA LEU A 77 3.51 -13.27 -2.88
C LEU A 77 2.82 -12.56 -1.71
N ASP A 78 2.52 -13.32 -0.67
CA ASP A 78 1.97 -12.79 0.57
C ASP A 78 3.08 -12.55 1.58
N LYS A 79 2.80 -11.72 2.60
CA LYS A 79 3.74 -11.52 3.70
C LYS A 79 3.97 -12.86 4.40
N PRO A 80 5.23 -13.24 4.69
CA PRO A 80 5.53 -14.57 5.22
C PRO A 80 4.99 -14.84 6.64
N GLY A 81 4.73 -13.85 7.45
CA GLY A 81 4.13 -14.00 8.78
C GLY A 81 5.03 -14.58 9.86
N ASN A 82 5.98 -15.46 9.55
CA ASN A 82 6.95 -16.00 10.50
C ASN A 82 8.27 -16.40 9.82
N ALA A 83 9.28 -16.73 10.63
CA ALA A 83 10.63 -17.03 10.10
C ALA A 83 10.66 -18.27 9.21
N GLN A 84 9.86 -19.30 9.50
CA GLN A 84 9.82 -20.50 8.68
C GLN A 84 9.23 -20.23 7.30
N ARG A 85 8.10 -19.52 7.24
CA ARG A 85 7.48 -19.13 5.98
C ARG A 85 8.37 -18.18 5.17
N CYS A 86 9.09 -17.30 5.84
CA CYS A 86 10.05 -16.43 5.19
C CYS A 86 11.15 -17.24 4.51
N ARG A 87 11.71 -18.25 5.19
CA ARG A 87 12.72 -19.14 4.61
C ARG A 87 12.18 -19.94 3.43
N GLU A 88 10.96 -20.45 3.54
CA GLU A 88 10.29 -21.19 2.44
C GLU A 88 10.11 -20.29 1.23
N GLN A 89 9.65 -19.07 1.43
CA GLN A 89 9.46 -18.08 0.36
C GLN A 89 10.78 -17.73 -0.31
N LEU A 90 11.84 -17.50 0.47
CA LEU A 90 13.17 -17.21 -0.05
C LEU A 90 13.75 -18.37 -0.86
N ARG A 91 13.53 -19.61 -0.41
CA ARG A 91 13.93 -20.79 -1.18
C ARG A 91 13.19 -20.89 -2.50
N TRP A 92 11.87 -20.64 -2.47
CA TRP A 92 11.05 -20.67 -3.68
C TRP A 92 11.47 -19.58 -4.68
N LEU A 93 11.91 -18.43 -4.19
CA LEU A 93 12.40 -17.32 -5.00
C LEU A 93 13.82 -17.54 -5.51
N SER A 94 14.56 -18.48 -4.94
CA SER A 94 15.95 -18.74 -5.29
C SER A 94 16.11 -18.96 -6.81
N ALA A 95 17.08 -18.27 -7.42
CA ALA A 95 17.36 -18.30 -8.85
C ALA A 95 16.16 -17.89 -9.73
N SER A 96 15.20 -17.15 -9.18
CA SER A 96 14.03 -16.66 -9.90
C SER A 96 13.96 -15.14 -9.82
N SER A 97 13.19 -14.54 -10.74
CA SER A 97 12.90 -13.11 -10.72
C SER A 97 11.54 -12.87 -10.06
N ALA A 98 11.48 -11.89 -9.17
CA ALA A 98 10.22 -11.39 -8.62
C ALA A 98 9.94 -10.00 -9.17
N VAL A 99 8.67 -9.70 -9.43
CA VAL A 99 8.22 -8.39 -9.88
C VAL A 99 7.42 -7.74 -8.76
N PHE A 100 7.79 -6.50 -8.43
CA PHE A 100 7.12 -5.71 -7.40
C PHE A 100 6.32 -4.61 -8.08
N HIS A 101 5.03 -4.52 -7.74
CA HIS A 101 4.17 -3.43 -8.18
C HIS A 101 3.89 -2.54 -6.98
N SER A 102 4.29 -1.28 -7.07
CA SER A 102 4.00 -0.27 -6.05
C SER A 102 2.97 0.69 -6.61
N ALA A 103 1.89 0.91 -5.89
CA ALA A 103 0.84 1.83 -6.28
C ALA A 103 0.66 2.91 -5.21
N VAL A 104 0.37 4.13 -5.68
CA VAL A 104 0.09 5.28 -4.82
C VAL A 104 -1.24 5.89 -5.27
N ALA A 105 -2.13 6.12 -4.32
CA ALA A 105 -3.38 6.84 -4.54
C ALA A 105 -3.35 8.15 -3.76
N LEU A 106 -3.67 9.25 -4.43
CA LEU A 106 -3.75 10.56 -3.82
C LEU A 106 -5.20 11.05 -3.90
N LEU A 107 -5.83 11.22 -2.75
CA LEU A 107 -7.17 11.78 -2.66
C LEU A 107 -7.10 13.20 -2.10
N PRO A 108 -7.45 14.22 -2.88
CA PRO A 108 -7.42 15.60 -2.39
C PRO A 108 -8.50 15.83 -1.33
N ALA A 109 -8.30 16.84 -0.50
CA ALA A 109 -9.31 17.29 0.43
C ALA A 109 -10.59 17.68 -0.32
N ARG A 110 -11.75 17.47 0.30
CA ARG A 110 -13.03 17.85 -0.30
C ARG A 110 -13.05 19.37 -0.54
N GLY A 111 -13.51 19.76 -1.74
CA GLY A 111 -13.54 21.13 -2.15
C GLY A 111 -12.21 21.66 -2.72
N ALA A 112 -11.14 20.86 -2.69
CA ALA A 112 -9.89 21.21 -3.34
C ALA A 112 -10.00 21.05 -4.86
N GLN A 113 -9.26 21.88 -5.60
CA GLN A 113 -9.19 21.75 -7.04
C GLN A 113 -8.40 20.47 -7.40
N PRO A 114 -8.84 19.71 -8.42
CA PRO A 114 -8.05 18.60 -8.92
C PRO A 114 -6.69 19.12 -9.43
N ILE A 115 -5.68 18.35 -9.14
CA ILE A 115 -4.32 18.66 -9.59
C ILE A 115 -4.12 18.15 -11.00
#